data_3c804d4ce3420fe6f2f1cbe3671f357f
#
_entry.id   3c804d4ce3420fe6f2f1cbe3671f357f
#
_cell.length_a   1.000
_cell.length_b   1.000
_cell.length_c   1.000
_cell.angle_alpha   90.00
_cell.angle_beta   90.00
_cell.angle_gamma   90.00
#
_symmetry.space_group_name_H-M   'P 1'
#
loop_
_entity.id
_entity.type
_entity.pdbx_description
1 polymer ?
#
loop_
_entity_poly.entity_id
_entity_poly.type
_entity_poly.pdbx_seq_one_letter_code
_entity_poly.pdbx_strand_id
1 'polypeptide(L)'
;MSKPEFVYVTYIETTPEKLWHALTDGNFTERYWFGARLRSDWKVGSSFEMVRSDGTVSDAGKVVEVDPPRRLAYTFKNLSDKYKNEFPALATFVLEPYGKLVKLTLTHEGFEEGSQFYSGISKGWPAILSSLKSLLETGKPLKIPYAALKFEN
;
A
#
# COMPACT_ATOMS: atom_id res chain seq x y z
N MET A 1 24.27 9.93 -6.77
CA MET A 1 22.92 10.48 -6.64
C MET A 1 22.00 9.45 -6.02
N SER A 2 21.20 9.89 -5.06
CA SER A 2 20.29 8.99 -4.39
C SER A 2 19.03 8.78 -5.22
N LYS A 3 18.49 7.56 -5.20
CA LYS A 3 17.19 7.27 -5.80
C LYS A 3 16.10 7.73 -4.85
N PRO A 4 14.94 8.16 -5.38
CA PRO A 4 13.85 8.61 -4.51
C PRO A 4 13.31 7.47 -3.65
N GLU A 5 12.98 7.82 -2.42
CA GLU A 5 12.41 6.91 -1.45
C GLU A 5 11.24 7.63 -0.75
N PHE A 6 10.15 6.93 -0.53
CA PHE A 6 9.00 7.47 0.18
C PHE A 6 8.88 6.78 1.53
N VAL A 7 8.82 7.56 2.61
CA VAL A 7 8.64 7.03 3.97
C VAL A 7 7.44 7.71 4.60
N TYR A 8 6.55 6.94 5.19
CA TYR A 8 5.38 7.45 5.87
C TYR A 8 5.22 6.72 7.20
N VAL A 9 5.06 7.49 8.29
CA VAL A 9 4.89 6.94 9.63
C VAL A 9 3.57 7.43 10.18
N THR A 10 2.77 6.50 10.73
CA THR A 10 1.53 6.87 11.39
C THR A 10 1.28 5.94 12.59
N TYR A 11 0.49 6.41 13.53
CA TYR A 11 0.11 5.65 14.71
C TYR A 11 -1.38 5.39 14.63
N ILE A 12 -1.77 4.12 14.81
CA ILE A 12 -3.17 3.71 14.67
C ILE A 12 -3.60 3.03 15.96
N GLU A 13 -4.75 3.42 16.48
CA GLU A 13 -5.32 2.77 17.67
C GLU A 13 -5.96 1.45 17.23
N THR A 14 -5.15 0.40 17.28
CA THR A 14 -5.53 -0.95 16.84
C THR A 14 -4.50 -1.94 17.40
N THR A 15 -4.64 -3.21 17.04
CA THR A 15 -3.66 -4.25 17.37
C THR A 15 -2.86 -4.62 16.13
N PRO A 16 -1.62 -5.15 16.30
CA PRO A 16 -0.85 -5.61 15.14
C PRO A 16 -1.61 -6.65 14.31
N GLU A 17 -2.35 -7.54 14.95
CA GLU A 17 -3.12 -8.58 14.26
C GLU A 17 -4.22 -7.99 13.40
N LYS A 18 -4.95 -7.01 13.92
CA LYS A 18 -6.02 -6.36 13.15
C LYS A 18 -5.46 -5.56 11.98
N LEU A 19 -4.34 -4.86 12.20
CA LEU A 19 -3.69 -4.11 11.14
C LEU A 19 -3.16 -5.05 10.06
N TRP A 20 -2.54 -6.16 10.47
CA TRP A 20 -2.07 -7.17 9.51
C TRP A 20 -3.21 -7.67 8.63
N HIS A 21 -4.33 -8.00 9.26
CA HIS A 21 -5.51 -8.46 8.54
C HIS A 21 -5.99 -7.39 7.55
N ALA A 22 -6.02 -6.14 7.98
CA ALA A 22 -6.46 -5.04 7.11
C ALA A 22 -5.53 -4.84 5.90
N LEU A 23 -4.24 -5.17 6.05
CA LEU A 23 -3.27 -5.03 4.96
C LEU A 23 -3.31 -6.19 3.97
N THR A 24 -3.80 -7.36 4.39
CA THR A 24 -3.67 -8.59 3.60
C THR A 24 -5.00 -9.19 3.14
N ASP A 25 -6.12 -8.70 3.61
CA ASP A 25 -7.45 -9.20 3.22
C ASP A 25 -8.09 -8.27 2.20
N GLY A 26 -8.38 -8.80 1.01
CA GLY A 26 -8.97 -8.02 -0.07
C GLY A 26 -10.34 -7.42 0.27
N ASN A 27 -11.14 -8.12 1.10
CA ASN A 27 -12.42 -7.57 1.56
C ASN A 27 -12.22 -6.34 2.42
N PHE A 28 -11.07 -6.24 3.07
CA PHE A 28 -10.74 -5.10 3.89
C PHE A 28 -10.15 -3.98 3.03
N THR A 29 -9.18 -4.31 2.14
CA THR A 29 -8.49 -3.30 1.34
C THR A 29 -9.44 -2.54 0.43
N GLU A 30 -10.48 -3.18 -0.13
CA GLU A 30 -11.42 -2.49 -1.01
C GLU A 30 -12.15 -1.36 -0.29
N ARG A 31 -12.21 -1.38 1.04
CA ARG A 31 -12.91 -0.36 1.82
C ARG A 31 -12.08 0.92 2.00
N TYR A 32 -10.75 0.82 1.97
CA TYR A 32 -9.90 1.99 2.24
C TYR A 32 -8.91 2.31 1.11
N TRP A 33 -8.78 1.45 0.10
CA TRP A 33 -7.76 1.58 -0.95
C TRP A 33 -8.42 1.83 -2.31
N PHE A 34 -9.24 2.89 -2.39
CA PHE A 34 -9.92 3.31 -3.63
C PHE A 34 -10.68 2.16 -4.32
N GLY A 35 -11.24 1.24 -3.54
CA GLY A 35 -11.98 0.10 -4.08
C GLY A 35 -11.12 -1.05 -4.57
N ALA A 36 -9.80 -0.98 -4.41
CA ALA A 36 -8.90 -2.03 -4.87
C ALA A 36 -8.86 -3.19 -3.88
N ARG A 37 -8.91 -4.41 -4.41
CA ARG A 37 -8.75 -5.64 -3.63
C ARG A 37 -7.34 -6.16 -3.86
N LEU A 38 -6.54 -6.25 -2.79
CA LEU A 38 -5.24 -6.89 -2.88
C LEU A 38 -5.43 -8.40 -2.88
N ARG A 39 -4.73 -9.08 -3.77
CA ARG A 39 -4.86 -10.52 -3.94
C ARG A 39 -3.49 -11.17 -3.99
N SER A 40 -3.24 -12.10 -3.07
CA SER A 40 -2.00 -12.87 -2.98
C SER A 40 -2.20 -14.05 -2.05
N ASP A 41 -1.34 -15.06 -2.18
CA ASP A 41 -1.26 -16.13 -1.20
C ASP A 41 -0.47 -15.71 0.04
N TRP A 42 0.15 -14.55 -0.01
CA TRP A 42 0.93 -13.96 1.08
C TRP A 42 2.04 -14.87 1.57
N LYS A 43 2.70 -15.52 0.62
CA LYS A 43 3.90 -16.33 0.87
C LYS A 43 5.05 -15.75 0.07
N VAL A 44 6.26 -15.82 0.61
CA VAL A 44 7.45 -15.31 -0.09
C VAL A 44 7.53 -15.97 -1.47
N GLY A 45 7.67 -15.16 -2.50
CA GLY A 45 7.74 -15.59 -3.89
C GLY A 45 6.39 -15.67 -4.60
N SER A 46 5.26 -15.58 -3.86
CA SER A 46 3.95 -15.61 -4.51
C SER A 46 3.67 -14.30 -5.24
N SER A 47 2.78 -14.37 -6.23
CA SER A 47 2.38 -13.17 -6.96
C SER A 47 1.48 -12.29 -6.10
N PHE A 48 1.49 -11.00 -6.42
CA PHE A 48 0.68 -9.98 -5.77
C PHE A 48 -0.03 -9.19 -6.86
N GLU A 49 -1.32 -8.94 -6.68
CA GLU A 49 -2.12 -8.18 -7.64
C GLU A 49 -3.06 -7.23 -6.94
N MET A 50 -3.25 -6.05 -7.53
CA MET A 50 -4.32 -5.12 -7.16
C MET A 50 -5.43 -5.25 -8.17
N VAL A 51 -6.62 -5.65 -7.71
CA VAL A 51 -7.80 -5.85 -8.57
C VAL A 51 -8.76 -4.70 -8.32
N ARG A 52 -9.07 -3.96 -9.37
CA ARG A 52 -10.00 -2.82 -9.28
C ARG A 52 -11.44 -3.32 -9.22
N SER A 53 -12.35 -2.40 -8.86
CA SER A 53 -13.77 -2.74 -8.70
C SER A 53 -14.40 -3.28 -10.00
N ASP A 54 -13.84 -2.95 -11.18
CA ASP A 54 -14.33 -3.46 -12.46
C ASP A 54 -13.71 -4.82 -12.83
N GLY A 55 -12.86 -5.39 -11.96
CA GLY A 55 -12.22 -6.69 -12.18
C GLY A 55 -10.88 -6.62 -12.89
N THR A 56 -10.44 -5.44 -13.33
CA THR A 56 -9.14 -5.33 -14.00
C THR A 56 -8.01 -5.31 -12.97
N VAL A 57 -6.84 -5.82 -13.37
CA VAL A 57 -5.64 -5.79 -12.55
C VAL A 57 -4.86 -4.52 -12.89
N SER A 58 -4.75 -3.60 -11.93
CA SER A 58 -4.07 -2.33 -12.17
C SER A 58 -2.58 -2.38 -11.84
N ASP A 59 -2.20 -3.20 -10.88
CA ASP A 59 -0.82 -3.30 -10.39
C ASP A 59 -0.51 -4.76 -10.10
N ALA A 60 0.76 -5.13 -10.25
CA ALA A 60 1.18 -6.50 -9.99
C ALA A 60 2.65 -6.54 -9.56
N GLY A 61 3.00 -7.58 -8.81
CA GLY A 61 4.35 -7.79 -8.33
C GLY A 61 4.52 -9.10 -7.59
N LYS A 62 5.44 -9.12 -6.63
CA LYS A 62 5.78 -10.32 -5.89
C LYS A 62 5.92 -10.03 -4.41
N VAL A 63 5.53 -11.00 -3.58
CA VAL A 63 5.74 -10.94 -2.13
C VAL A 63 7.19 -11.31 -1.83
N VAL A 64 7.86 -10.46 -1.04
CA VAL A 64 9.28 -10.58 -0.72
C VAL A 64 9.51 -10.99 0.72
N GLU A 65 8.71 -10.48 1.65
CA GLU A 65 8.87 -10.79 3.07
C GLU A 65 7.50 -10.89 3.74
N VAL A 66 7.31 -11.93 4.56
CA VAL A 66 6.08 -12.14 5.33
C VAL A 66 6.46 -12.62 6.73
N ASP A 67 6.29 -11.75 7.72
CA ASP A 67 6.56 -12.07 9.13
C ASP A 67 5.39 -11.51 9.97
N PRO A 68 4.25 -12.22 10.01
CA PRO A 68 3.06 -11.71 10.69
C PRO A 68 3.27 -11.66 12.21
N PRO A 69 2.79 -10.64 12.88
CA PRO A 69 2.14 -9.45 12.36
C PRO A 69 3.09 -8.23 12.35
N ARG A 70 4.37 -8.43 12.00
CA ARG A 70 5.42 -7.42 12.19
C ARG A 70 5.94 -6.81 10.89
N ARG A 71 6.16 -7.61 9.85
CA ARG A 71 6.76 -7.12 8.62
C ARG A 71 6.12 -7.76 7.39
N LEU A 72 5.84 -6.92 6.40
CA LEU A 72 5.29 -7.35 5.12
C LEU A 72 5.97 -6.53 4.03
N ALA A 73 6.52 -7.19 3.03
CA ALA A 73 7.11 -6.48 1.90
C ALA A 73 6.73 -7.14 0.59
N TYR A 74 6.39 -6.31 -0.39
CA TYR A 74 6.11 -6.80 -1.75
C TYR A 74 6.53 -5.75 -2.76
N THR A 75 6.92 -6.24 -3.94
CA THR A 75 7.18 -5.35 -5.07
C THR A 75 5.91 -5.23 -5.89
N PHE A 76 5.74 -4.08 -6.54
CA PHE A 76 4.70 -3.95 -7.54
C PHE A 76 4.97 -2.76 -8.44
N LYS A 77 4.32 -2.76 -9.58
CA LYS A 77 4.31 -1.63 -10.49
C LYS A 77 2.92 -1.50 -11.09
N ASN A 78 2.58 -0.31 -11.52
CA ASN A 78 1.35 -0.07 -12.25
C ASN A 78 1.50 -0.61 -13.68
N LEU A 79 0.47 -1.28 -14.18
CA LEU A 79 0.51 -1.98 -15.46
C LEU A 79 0.08 -1.11 -16.63
N SER A 80 -0.26 0.16 -16.41
CA SER A 80 -0.66 1.04 -17.51
C SER A 80 0.55 1.39 -18.39
N ASP A 81 0.26 1.75 -19.64
CA ASP A 81 1.31 2.11 -20.61
C ASP A 81 2.20 3.25 -20.13
N LYS A 82 1.66 4.15 -19.32
CA LYS A 82 2.39 5.28 -18.77
C LYS A 82 3.64 4.85 -18.00
N TYR A 83 3.59 3.68 -17.36
CA TYR A 83 4.66 3.18 -16.50
C TYR A 83 5.35 1.94 -17.05
N LYS A 84 5.13 1.61 -18.31
CA LYS A 84 5.62 0.34 -18.89
C LYS A 84 7.13 0.15 -18.82
N ASN A 85 7.88 1.25 -18.79
CA ASN A 85 9.35 1.20 -18.75
C ASN A 85 9.89 1.30 -17.33
N GLU A 86 9.04 1.38 -16.31
CA GLU A 86 9.49 1.43 -14.92
C GLU A 86 9.56 0.03 -14.34
N PHE A 87 10.52 -0.19 -13.46
CA PHE A 87 10.67 -1.46 -12.77
C PHE A 87 9.80 -1.49 -11.52
N PRO A 88 9.41 -2.71 -11.05
CA PRO A 88 8.68 -2.80 -9.78
C PRO A 88 9.48 -2.18 -8.65
N ALA A 89 8.79 -1.46 -7.77
CA ALA A 89 9.40 -0.87 -6.58
C ALA A 89 8.94 -1.66 -5.35
N LEU A 90 9.73 -1.58 -4.28
CA LEU A 90 9.51 -2.39 -3.06
C LEU A 90 8.79 -1.57 -2.00
N ALA A 91 7.63 -2.04 -1.57
CA ALA A 91 6.88 -1.47 -0.45
C ALA A 91 7.07 -2.35 0.77
N THR A 92 7.53 -1.77 1.87
CA THR A 92 7.76 -2.49 3.13
C THR A 92 6.93 -1.87 4.23
N PHE A 93 6.15 -2.71 4.92
CA PHE A 93 5.33 -2.30 6.06
C PHE A 93 5.93 -2.89 7.33
N VAL A 94 6.23 -2.04 8.31
CA VAL A 94 6.70 -2.46 9.62
C VAL A 94 5.66 -2.07 10.67
N LEU A 95 5.18 -3.06 11.43
CA LEU A 95 4.15 -2.89 12.45
C LEU A 95 4.79 -3.09 13.81
N GLU A 96 4.82 -2.03 14.64
CA GLU A 96 5.44 -2.08 15.96
C GLU A 96 4.40 -1.77 17.03
N PRO A 97 4.23 -2.67 18.03
CA PRO A 97 3.33 -2.39 19.14
C PRO A 97 3.81 -1.13 19.90
N TYR A 98 2.88 -0.27 20.26
CA TYR A 98 3.19 0.98 20.93
C TYR A 98 2.09 1.27 21.96
N GLY A 99 2.08 0.50 23.04
CA GLY A 99 1.00 0.54 24.02
C GLY A 99 -0.31 0.06 23.39
N LYS A 100 -1.33 0.90 23.40
CA LYS A 100 -2.62 0.60 22.77
C LYS A 100 -2.64 0.97 21.28
N LEU A 101 -1.49 1.37 20.75
CA LEU A 101 -1.36 1.79 19.36
C LEU A 101 -0.43 0.84 18.62
N VAL A 102 -0.46 0.91 17.31
CA VAL A 102 0.55 0.32 16.45
C VAL A 102 1.21 1.45 15.68
N LYS A 103 2.53 1.48 15.72
CA LYS A 103 3.30 2.38 14.86
C LYS A 103 3.50 1.67 13.54
N LEU A 104 2.92 2.22 12.48
CA LEU A 104 3.06 1.69 11.13
C LEU A 104 4.05 2.55 10.36
N THR A 105 5.10 1.91 9.86
CA THR A 105 6.07 2.57 8.99
C THR A 105 5.99 1.91 7.61
N LEU A 106 5.71 2.72 6.61
CA LEU A 106 5.74 2.31 5.20
C LEU A 106 6.95 2.93 4.54
N THR A 107 7.77 2.10 3.91
CA THR A 107 8.86 2.55 3.06
C THR A 107 8.62 2.03 1.65
N HIS A 108 8.67 2.91 0.65
CA HIS A 108 8.50 2.52 -0.75
C HIS A 108 9.75 2.99 -1.49
N GLU A 109 10.52 2.07 -2.00
CA GLU A 109 11.87 2.34 -2.52
C GLU A 109 12.15 1.52 -3.77
N GLY A 110 13.26 1.86 -4.44
CA GLY A 110 13.65 1.19 -5.69
C GLY A 110 13.18 1.92 -6.92
N PHE A 111 12.74 3.17 -6.76
CA PHE A 111 12.36 4.02 -7.90
C PHE A 111 13.60 4.58 -8.58
N GLU A 112 13.53 4.67 -9.90
CA GLU A 112 14.55 5.39 -10.65
C GLU A 112 14.36 6.90 -10.47
N GLU A 113 15.45 7.63 -10.65
CA GLU A 113 15.41 9.09 -10.62
C GLU A 113 14.43 9.57 -11.71
N GLY A 114 13.53 10.49 -11.34
CA GLY A 114 12.51 11.00 -12.28
C GLY A 114 11.30 10.10 -12.47
N SER A 115 11.15 9.06 -11.64
CA SER A 115 10.01 8.15 -11.74
C SER A 115 8.69 8.89 -11.60
N GLN A 116 7.79 8.69 -12.58
CA GLN A 116 6.43 9.23 -12.52
C GLN A 116 5.58 8.43 -11.54
N PHE A 117 5.86 7.14 -11.39
CA PHE A 117 5.14 6.30 -10.44
C PHE A 117 5.42 6.76 -9.01
N TYR A 118 6.67 7.14 -8.71
CA TYR A 118 7.03 7.71 -7.42
C TYR A 118 6.17 8.94 -7.09
N SER A 119 6.01 9.82 -8.06
CA SER A 119 5.17 11.02 -7.88
C SER A 119 3.73 10.64 -7.52
N GLY A 120 3.20 9.63 -8.20
CA GLY A 120 1.83 9.15 -7.93
C GLY A 120 1.68 8.54 -6.55
N ILE A 121 2.58 7.65 -6.14
CA ILE A 121 2.46 6.98 -4.85
C ILE A 121 2.68 7.94 -3.68
N SER A 122 3.46 9.00 -3.90
CA SER A 122 3.67 10.02 -2.86
C SER A 122 2.39 10.75 -2.53
N LYS A 123 1.44 10.82 -3.47
CA LYS A 123 0.11 11.37 -3.25
C LYS A 123 -0.85 10.32 -2.73
N GLY A 124 -0.72 9.10 -3.23
CA GLY A 124 -1.67 8.01 -2.92
C GLY A 124 -1.52 7.44 -1.51
N TRP A 125 -0.30 7.16 -1.09
CA TRP A 125 -0.07 6.53 0.22
C TRP A 125 -0.65 7.31 1.39
N PRO A 126 -0.44 8.64 1.52
CA PRO A 126 -1.04 9.37 2.64
C PRO A 126 -2.55 9.26 2.69
N ALA A 127 -3.21 9.31 1.52
CA ALA A 127 -4.66 9.17 1.43
C ALA A 127 -5.11 7.77 1.83
N ILE A 128 -4.45 6.74 1.30
CA ILE A 128 -4.76 5.34 1.59
C ILE A 128 -4.59 5.05 3.09
N LEU A 129 -3.46 5.44 3.67
CA LEU A 129 -3.17 5.14 5.07
C LEU A 129 -4.00 5.97 6.03
N SER A 130 -4.38 7.18 5.65
CA SER A 130 -5.33 7.98 6.44
C SER A 130 -6.70 7.32 6.48
N SER A 131 -7.14 6.77 5.34
CA SER A 131 -8.42 6.05 5.26
C SER A 131 -8.37 4.75 6.05
N LEU A 132 -7.25 4.02 5.98
CA LEU A 132 -7.04 2.82 6.78
C LEU A 132 -7.11 3.12 8.27
N LYS A 133 -6.43 4.18 8.72
CA LYS A 133 -6.45 4.58 10.12
C LYS A 133 -7.87 4.90 10.58
N SER A 134 -8.61 5.66 9.80
CA SER A 134 -9.99 5.98 10.12
C SER A 134 -10.84 4.72 10.22
N LEU A 135 -10.70 3.80 9.27
CA LEU A 135 -11.46 2.56 9.26
C LEU A 135 -11.20 1.72 10.51
N LEU A 136 -9.94 1.58 10.90
CA LEU A 136 -9.59 0.78 12.08
C LEU A 136 -10.01 1.44 13.39
N GLU A 137 -9.93 2.76 13.47
CA GLU A 137 -10.24 3.49 14.71
C GLU A 137 -11.73 3.79 14.88
N THR A 138 -12.46 3.99 13.80
CA THR A 138 -13.86 4.42 13.86
C THR A 138 -14.85 3.46 13.20
N GLY A 139 -14.38 2.48 12.43
CA GLY A 139 -15.21 1.61 11.64
C GLY A 139 -15.62 2.18 10.29
N LYS A 140 -15.18 3.40 9.97
CA LYS A 140 -15.55 4.06 8.71
C LYS A 140 -14.28 4.56 7.99
N PRO A 141 -14.13 4.22 6.69
CA PRO A 141 -13.02 4.78 5.91
C PRO A 141 -13.29 6.25 5.59
N LEU A 142 -12.26 6.96 5.15
CA LEU A 142 -12.42 8.30 4.62
C LEU A 142 -12.84 8.20 3.16
N LYS A 143 -13.72 9.11 2.74
CA LYS A 143 -14.16 9.18 1.35
C LYS A 143 -13.28 10.18 0.61
N ILE A 144 -12.08 9.75 0.26
CA ILE A 144 -11.14 10.62 -0.43
C ILE A 144 -11.44 10.56 -1.93
N PRO A 145 -11.76 11.71 -2.56
CA PRO A 145 -12.07 11.71 -3.98
C PRO A 145 -10.79 11.45 -4.78
N TYR A 146 -10.76 10.31 -5.44
CA TYR A 146 -9.59 9.88 -6.21
C TYR A 146 -9.13 10.95 -7.22
N ALA A 147 -10.09 11.57 -7.91
CA ALA A 147 -9.78 12.58 -8.91
C ALA A 147 -9.08 13.81 -8.33
N ALA A 148 -9.34 14.13 -7.04
CA ALA A 148 -8.72 15.29 -6.39
C ALA A 148 -7.23 15.08 -6.13
N LEU A 149 -6.74 13.84 -6.15
CA LEU A 149 -5.33 13.54 -5.89
C LEU A 149 -4.44 13.82 -7.09
N LYS A 150 -5.03 13.97 -8.27
CA LYS A 150 -4.32 14.34 -9.51
C LYS A 150 -3.11 13.45 -9.79
N PHE A 151 -3.35 12.14 -9.84
CA PHE A 151 -2.30 11.17 -10.17
C PHE A 151 -1.76 11.37 -11.59
N GLU A 152 -2.57 11.94 -12.48
CA GLU A 152 -2.18 12.23 -13.85
C GLU A 152 -1.96 13.71 -14.02
N ASN A 153 -0.83 14.06 -14.61
CA ASN A 153 -0.48 15.44 -14.91
C ASN A 153 -0.62 15.67 -16.41
#